data_d7b414e20a7c675e84778e7abb87fe58
#
_entry.id   d7b414e20a7c675e84778e7abb87fe58
#
_cell.length_a   1.000
_cell.length_b   1.000
_cell.length_c   1.000
_cell.angle_alpha   90.00
_cell.angle_beta   90.00
_cell.angle_gamma   90.00
#
_symmetry.space_group_name_H-M   'P 1'
#
loop_
_entity.id
_entity.type
_entity.pdbx_description
1 polymer ?
#
loop_
_entity_poly.entity_id
_entity_poly.type
_entity_poly.pdbx_seq_one_letter_code
_entity_poly.pdbx_strand_id
1 'polypeptide(L)'
;MQILMNENSINSITNRGRYPDAVVKNLQLWVKKPGNMYWILRFKIDGDRKDMSLGACPKISLDDARELAILTNKQINRGINPITERNNSKKKRLIETELPTFKAFALDYIEKRKGEWSNAKHAAQWLTSLQRHAFPIIGKMKIKDIETDHILKILNPIWETTTHTAFRLRGRLERILARATVLKLRNGMNPALWKGHLQEILNSPSKISPVKHHKALAYEDLPDFMKELKEVDAISALALEFTILNVNRTSEVLLPMRAE
;
A
#
# COMPACT_ATOMS: atom_id res chain seq x y z
N MET A 1 -48.57 26.15 -6.83
CA MET A 1 -49.10 25.32 -7.91
C MET A 1 -48.08 24.19 -8.18
N GLN A 2 -48.45 22.94 -7.98
CA GLN A 2 -47.59 21.79 -8.34
C GLN A 2 -47.74 21.56 -9.84
N ILE A 3 -46.64 21.58 -10.55
CA ILE A 3 -46.64 21.36 -12.00
C ILE A 3 -46.29 19.88 -12.24
N LEU A 4 -47.10 19.20 -13.06
CA LEU A 4 -46.77 17.88 -13.53
C LEU A 4 -45.59 18.03 -14.50
N MET A 5 -44.38 17.83 -13.99
CA MET A 5 -43.18 17.97 -14.80
C MET A 5 -43.05 16.81 -15.78
N ASN A 6 -42.90 17.16 -17.05
CA ASN A 6 -42.42 16.29 -18.11
C ASN A 6 -41.32 17.03 -18.87
N GLU A 7 -40.56 16.32 -19.72
CA GLU A 7 -39.44 16.92 -20.43
C GLU A 7 -39.80 18.16 -21.24
N ASN A 8 -40.98 18.17 -21.85
CA ASN A 8 -41.45 19.31 -22.63
C ASN A 8 -41.78 20.52 -21.75
N SER A 9 -42.37 20.29 -20.57
CA SER A 9 -42.68 21.37 -19.63
C SER A 9 -41.41 21.98 -19.01
N ILE A 10 -40.36 21.19 -18.79
CA ILE A 10 -39.09 21.66 -18.25
C ILE A 10 -38.43 22.63 -19.24
N ASN A 11 -38.39 22.27 -20.52
CA ASN A 11 -37.80 23.11 -21.58
C ASN A 11 -38.52 24.45 -21.78
N SER A 12 -39.78 24.55 -21.41
CA SER A 12 -40.60 25.79 -21.52
C SER A 12 -40.47 26.71 -20.29
N ILE A 13 -39.81 26.24 -19.19
CA ILE A 13 -39.65 27.06 -17.97
C ILE A 13 -38.50 28.05 -18.14
N THR A 14 -38.84 29.30 -18.34
CA THR A 14 -37.88 30.42 -18.47
C THR A 14 -37.77 31.28 -17.20
N ASN A 15 -38.81 31.28 -16.38
CA ASN A 15 -38.92 32.17 -15.22
C ASN A 15 -38.05 31.61 -14.06
N ARG A 16 -37.32 32.52 -13.38
CA ARG A 16 -36.59 32.20 -12.16
C ARG A 16 -37.59 31.75 -11.07
N GLY A 17 -37.30 30.60 -10.47
CA GLY A 17 -38.19 30.06 -9.44
C GLY A 17 -37.82 28.66 -9.00
N ARG A 18 -38.63 28.15 -8.08
CA ARG A 18 -38.57 26.76 -7.61
C ARG A 18 -39.89 26.07 -7.96
N TYR A 19 -39.77 25.00 -8.68
CA TYR A 19 -40.88 24.25 -9.22
C TYR A 19 -40.92 22.87 -8.58
N PRO A 20 -41.82 22.58 -7.63
CA PRO A 20 -41.92 21.29 -6.99
C PRO A 20 -42.44 20.23 -7.96
N ASP A 21 -41.84 19.02 -7.93
CA ASP A 21 -42.34 17.88 -8.68
C ASP A 21 -43.64 17.34 -8.04
N ALA A 22 -44.62 17.01 -8.88
CA ALA A 22 -45.91 16.48 -8.41
C ALA A 22 -45.82 14.97 -8.05
N VAL A 23 -44.82 14.24 -8.59
CA VAL A 23 -44.68 12.80 -8.45
C VAL A 23 -43.83 12.43 -7.25
N VAL A 24 -42.69 13.07 -7.09
CA VAL A 24 -41.75 12.74 -6.02
C VAL A 24 -41.71 13.84 -4.96
N LYS A 25 -42.11 13.47 -3.75
CA LYS A 25 -42.09 14.37 -2.60
C LYS A 25 -40.70 14.96 -2.37
N ASN A 26 -40.66 16.27 -2.07
CA ASN A 26 -39.43 17.00 -1.75
C ASN A 26 -38.52 17.31 -2.95
N LEU A 27 -38.77 16.78 -4.14
CA LEU A 27 -38.04 17.10 -5.35
C LEU A 27 -38.50 18.42 -5.94
N GLN A 28 -37.59 19.29 -6.36
CA GLN A 28 -37.87 20.57 -6.99
C GLN A 28 -36.86 20.84 -8.11
N LEU A 29 -37.34 21.46 -9.18
CA LEU A 29 -36.47 22.09 -10.17
C LEU A 29 -36.21 23.55 -9.74
N TRP A 30 -34.96 23.91 -9.54
CA TRP A 30 -34.56 25.27 -9.23
C TRP A 30 -33.99 25.95 -10.47
N VAL A 31 -34.69 26.95 -10.98
CA VAL A 31 -34.27 27.79 -12.09
C VAL A 31 -33.65 29.06 -11.53
N LYS A 32 -32.33 29.21 -11.66
CA LYS A 32 -31.58 30.41 -11.23
C LYS A 32 -31.62 31.51 -12.29
N LYS A 33 -31.44 31.12 -13.55
CA LYS A 33 -31.50 31.95 -14.76
C LYS A 33 -31.96 31.04 -15.90
N PRO A 34 -32.47 31.58 -17.02
CA PRO A 34 -32.79 30.79 -18.20
C PRO A 34 -31.57 29.89 -18.57
N GLY A 35 -31.80 28.60 -18.76
CA GLY A 35 -30.76 27.61 -19.05
C GLY A 35 -29.88 27.15 -17.88
N ASN A 36 -30.04 27.72 -16.68
CA ASN A 36 -29.27 27.35 -15.49
C ASN A 36 -30.20 26.75 -14.43
N MET A 37 -30.46 25.47 -14.58
CA MET A 37 -31.44 24.71 -13.81
C MET A 37 -30.80 23.59 -13.04
N TYR A 38 -31.29 23.34 -11.82
CA TYR A 38 -30.75 22.31 -10.93
C TYR A 38 -31.87 21.53 -10.26
N TRP A 39 -31.72 20.24 -10.14
CA TRP A 39 -32.54 19.38 -9.31
C TRP A 39 -32.14 19.53 -7.84
N ILE A 40 -33.09 19.90 -7.00
CA ILE A 40 -32.91 20.11 -5.56
C ILE A 40 -33.88 19.23 -4.81
N LEU A 41 -33.37 18.51 -3.82
CA LEU A 41 -34.16 17.82 -2.80
C LEU A 41 -34.21 18.69 -1.55
N ARG A 42 -35.43 19.11 -1.16
CA ARG A 42 -35.67 19.88 0.07
C ARG A 42 -36.21 18.95 1.14
N PHE A 43 -35.56 18.86 2.29
CA PHE A 43 -36.01 18.00 3.37
C PHE A 43 -35.79 18.64 4.74
N LYS A 44 -36.37 18.03 5.77
CA LYS A 44 -36.19 18.41 7.17
C LYS A 44 -35.51 17.28 7.90
N ILE A 45 -34.42 17.59 8.62
CA ILE A 45 -33.69 16.63 9.48
C ILE A 45 -33.19 17.38 10.71
N ASP A 46 -33.26 16.76 11.89
CA ASP A 46 -32.88 17.36 13.17
C ASP A 46 -33.52 18.72 13.46
N GLY A 47 -34.78 18.90 12.97
CA GLY A 47 -35.51 20.18 13.12
C GLY A 47 -35.25 21.20 12.01
N ASP A 48 -34.16 21.09 11.27
CA ASP A 48 -33.72 22.04 10.25
C ASP A 48 -34.19 21.69 8.84
N ARG A 49 -34.55 22.70 8.06
CA ARG A 49 -34.77 22.55 6.61
C ARG A 49 -33.48 22.69 5.86
N LYS A 50 -33.18 21.69 5.02
CA LYS A 50 -31.98 21.64 4.19
C LYS A 50 -32.31 21.41 2.73
N ASP A 51 -31.52 22.00 1.85
CA ASP A 51 -31.59 21.80 0.40
C ASP A 51 -30.33 21.03 -0.05
N MET A 52 -30.52 19.93 -0.79
CA MET A 52 -29.45 19.16 -1.37
C MET A 52 -29.58 19.18 -2.89
N SER A 53 -28.53 19.61 -3.61
CA SER A 53 -28.49 19.51 -5.06
C SER A 53 -28.26 18.07 -5.49
N LEU A 54 -29.12 17.55 -6.37
CA LEU A 54 -29.00 16.25 -7.00
C LEU A 54 -28.20 16.34 -8.31
N GLY A 55 -28.20 17.51 -8.97
CA GLY A 55 -27.42 17.77 -10.18
C GLY A 55 -28.04 18.84 -11.08
N ALA A 56 -27.35 19.15 -12.18
CA ALA A 56 -27.80 20.13 -13.16
C ALA A 56 -28.74 19.48 -14.18
N CYS A 57 -29.81 20.19 -14.53
CA CYS A 57 -30.67 19.87 -15.66
C CYS A 57 -30.13 20.63 -16.90
N PRO A 58 -30.10 20.03 -18.11
CA PRO A 58 -30.57 18.69 -18.47
C PRO A 58 -29.56 17.55 -18.29
N LYS A 59 -28.38 17.79 -17.72
CA LYS A 59 -27.33 16.73 -17.53
C LYS A 59 -27.87 15.53 -16.75
N ILE A 60 -28.74 15.76 -15.79
CA ILE A 60 -29.52 14.73 -15.10
C ILE A 60 -30.95 14.86 -15.62
N SER A 61 -31.50 13.80 -16.20
CA SER A 61 -32.86 13.73 -16.68
C SER A 61 -33.88 13.85 -15.54
N LEU A 62 -35.15 14.06 -15.87
CA LEU A 62 -36.22 14.08 -14.88
C LEU A 62 -36.36 12.73 -14.16
N ASP A 63 -36.26 11.63 -14.91
CA ASP A 63 -36.39 10.27 -14.35
C ASP A 63 -35.24 9.93 -13.43
N ASP A 64 -33.99 10.23 -13.82
CA ASP A 64 -32.81 10.06 -12.96
C ASP A 64 -32.94 10.91 -11.68
N ALA A 65 -33.44 12.16 -11.79
CA ALA A 65 -33.64 13.03 -10.65
C ALA A 65 -34.68 12.48 -9.68
N ARG A 66 -35.78 11.90 -10.19
CA ARG A 66 -36.78 11.21 -9.41
C ARG A 66 -36.25 10.00 -8.69
N GLU A 67 -35.49 9.15 -9.39
CA GLU A 67 -34.85 7.96 -8.80
C GLU A 67 -33.91 8.37 -7.67
N LEU A 68 -33.01 9.33 -7.91
CA LEU A 68 -32.09 9.86 -6.89
C LEU A 68 -32.84 10.45 -5.69
N ALA A 69 -33.97 11.16 -5.93
CA ALA A 69 -34.78 11.73 -4.87
C ALA A 69 -35.48 10.65 -4.03
N ILE A 70 -35.98 9.59 -4.66
CA ILE A 70 -36.59 8.43 -3.97
C ILE A 70 -35.55 7.73 -3.07
N LEU A 71 -34.38 7.46 -3.61
CA LEU A 71 -33.29 6.83 -2.85
C LEU A 71 -32.86 7.69 -1.66
N THR A 72 -32.73 9.01 -1.88
CA THR A 72 -32.32 9.94 -0.82
C THR A 72 -33.43 10.09 0.24
N ASN A 73 -34.71 10.13 -0.14
CA ASN A 73 -35.84 10.14 0.79
C ASN A 73 -35.85 8.87 1.67
N LYS A 74 -35.51 7.70 1.12
CA LYS A 74 -35.38 6.47 1.90
C LYS A 74 -34.27 6.59 2.98
N GLN A 75 -33.16 7.24 2.67
CA GLN A 75 -32.09 7.50 3.65
C GLN A 75 -32.57 8.44 4.76
N ILE A 76 -33.26 9.54 4.40
CA ILE A 76 -33.81 10.51 5.34
C ILE A 76 -34.80 9.83 6.29
N ASN A 77 -35.72 8.98 5.76
CA ASN A 77 -36.68 8.24 6.56
C ASN A 77 -36.03 7.26 7.56
N ARG A 78 -34.76 6.85 7.32
CA ARG A 78 -33.94 6.04 8.25
C ARG A 78 -33.13 6.90 9.21
N GLY A 79 -33.33 8.21 9.25
CA GLY A 79 -32.58 9.15 10.09
C GLY A 79 -31.17 9.48 9.60
N ILE A 80 -30.81 9.06 8.38
CA ILE A 80 -29.48 9.33 7.81
C ILE A 80 -29.50 10.68 7.10
N ASN A 81 -28.57 11.58 7.48
CA ASN A 81 -28.40 12.86 6.80
C ASN A 81 -27.62 12.70 5.48
N PRO A 82 -28.26 12.85 4.31
CA PRO A 82 -27.64 12.58 3.02
C PRO A 82 -26.52 13.57 2.68
N ILE A 83 -26.54 14.79 3.22
CA ILE A 83 -25.48 15.78 3.02
C ILE A 83 -24.22 15.36 3.76
N THR A 84 -24.37 14.94 5.01
CA THR A 84 -23.26 14.44 5.82
C THR A 84 -22.65 13.18 5.19
N GLU A 85 -23.48 12.24 4.76
CA GLU A 85 -23.04 11.00 4.11
C GLU A 85 -22.28 11.28 2.80
N ARG A 86 -22.78 12.21 1.97
CA ARG A 86 -22.11 12.64 0.74
C ARG A 86 -20.76 13.30 1.01
N ASN A 87 -20.67 14.13 2.06
CA ASN A 87 -19.43 14.77 2.45
C ASN A 87 -18.41 13.78 3.01
N ASN A 88 -18.86 12.82 3.82
CA ASN A 88 -18.03 11.74 4.33
C ASN A 88 -17.49 10.85 3.19
N SER A 89 -18.35 10.52 2.23
CA SER A 89 -17.97 9.74 1.04
C SER A 89 -16.96 10.49 0.17
N LYS A 90 -17.15 11.80 -0.03
CA LYS A 90 -16.16 12.66 -0.73
C LYS A 90 -14.83 12.72 0.01
N LYS A 91 -14.87 12.94 1.34
CA LYS A 91 -13.67 12.98 2.18
C LYS A 91 -12.93 11.64 2.14
N LYS A 92 -13.68 10.53 2.21
CA LYS A 92 -13.11 9.18 2.10
C LYS A 92 -12.42 8.96 0.74
N ARG A 93 -13.06 9.37 -0.37
CA ARG A 93 -12.47 9.28 -1.72
C ARG A 93 -11.19 10.12 -1.86
N LEU A 94 -11.17 11.34 -1.32
CA LEU A 94 -9.99 12.19 -1.33
C LEU A 94 -8.84 11.54 -0.56
N ILE A 95 -9.08 11.07 0.66
CA ILE A 95 -8.08 10.35 1.46
C ILE A 95 -7.57 9.10 0.70
N GLU A 96 -8.47 8.35 0.06
CA GLU A 96 -8.11 7.18 -0.74
C GLU A 96 -7.25 7.52 -1.96
N THR A 97 -7.48 8.68 -2.58
CA THR A 97 -6.68 9.15 -3.71
C THR A 97 -5.28 9.58 -3.28
N GLU A 98 -5.15 10.16 -2.08
CA GLU A 98 -3.88 10.63 -1.51
C GLU A 98 -3.00 9.53 -0.92
N LEU A 99 -3.55 8.32 -0.69
CA LEU A 99 -2.74 7.21 -0.18
C LEU A 99 -1.60 6.86 -1.14
N PRO A 100 -0.37 6.70 -0.61
CA PRO A 100 0.79 6.39 -1.43
C PRO A 100 0.69 5.00 -2.07
N THR A 101 1.30 4.85 -3.24
CA THR A 101 1.55 3.53 -3.81
C THR A 101 2.64 2.80 -3.00
N PHE A 102 2.65 1.48 -3.09
CA PHE A 102 3.70 0.68 -2.43
C PHE A 102 5.10 1.13 -2.82
N LYS A 103 5.35 1.38 -4.12
CA LYS A 103 6.66 1.82 -4.61
C LYS A 103 7.08 3.15 -3.97
N ALA A 104 6.20 4.16 -3.98
CA ALA A 104 6.49 5.45 -3.38
C ALA A 104 6.79 5.33 -1.88
N PHE A 105 5.98 4.55 -1.15
CA PHE A 105 6.14 4.34 0.28
C PHE A 105 7.40 3.54 0.62
N ALA A 106 7.73 2.52 -0.17
CA ALA A 106 8.93 1.72 0.03
C ALA A 106 10.22 2.52 -0.21
N LEU A 107 10.23 3.40 -1.21
CA LEU A 107 11.35 4.31 -1.46
C LEU A 107 11.55 5.30 -0.32
N ASP A 108 10.48 5.91 0.18
CA ASP A 108 10.52 6.77 1.39
C ASP A 108 11.02 6.01 2.63
N TYR A 109 10.57 4.76 2.80
CA TYR A 109 11.04 3.90 3.89
C TYR A 109 12.54 3.66 3.82
N ILE A 110 13.07 3.31 2.65
CA ILE A 110 14.50 3.04 2.44
C ILE A 110 15.31 4.31 2.70
N GLU A 111 14.90 5.45 2.16
CA GLU A 111 15.65 6.71 2.31
C GLU A 111 15.72 7.16 3.78
N LYS A 112 14.61 7.08 4.51
CA LYS A 112 14.58 7.44 5.94
C LYS A 112 15.41 6.51 6.84
N ARG A 113 15.60 5.26 6.40
CA ARG A 113 16.41 4.29 7.15
C ARG A 113 17.85 4.14 6.67
N LYS A 114 18.21 4.80 5.60
CA LYS A 114 19.55 4.72 5.01
C LYS A 114 20.66 5.14 6.00
N GLY A 115 20.39 6.15 6.82
CA GLY A 115 21.32 6.60 7.87
C GLY A 115 21.50 5.63 9.04
N GLU A 116 20.55 4.69 9.25
CA GLU A 116 20.64 3.69 10.31
C GLU A 116 21.50 2.46 9.88
N TRP A 117 21.79 2.34 8.59
CA TRP A 117 22.55 1.20 8.07
C TRP A 117 24.03 1.54 7.92
N SER A 118 24.86 0.81 8.65
CA SER A 118 26.31 0.96 8.62
C SER A 118 26.95 0.67 7.25
N ASN A 119 26.21 0.02 6.32
CA ASN A 119 26.72 -0.37 5.02
C ASN A 119 25.78 0.09 3.90
N ALA A 120 26.28 0.99 3.04
CA ALA A 120 25.55 1.49 1.86
C ALA A 120 25.11 0.36 0.91
N LYS A 121 25.88 -0.74 0.81
CA LYS A 121 25.51 -1.93 0.03
C LYS A 121 24.20 -2.56 0.51
N HIS A 122 23.86 -2.42 1.80
CA HIS A 122 22.63 -2.95 2.37
C HIS A 122 21.39 -2.22 1.82
N ALA A 123 21.42 -0.88 1.74
CA ALA A 123 20.35 -0.08 1.13
C ALA A 123 20.14 -0.45 -0.34
N ALA A 124 21.23 -0.59 -1.10
CA ALA A 124 21.17 -1.02 -2.50
C ALA A 124 20.53 -2.40 -2.67
N GLN A 125 20.87 -3.36 -1.80
CA GLN A 125 20.27 -4.71 -1.80
C GLN A 125 18.76 -4.68 -1.52
N TRP A 126 18.28 -3.79 -0.63
CA TRP A 126 16.85 -3.61 -0.40
C TRP A 126 16.16 -3.17 -1.68
N LEU A 127 16.68 -2.09 -2.28
CA LEU A 127 16.09 -1.52 -3.49
C LEU A 127 16.07 -2.52 -4.64
N THR A 128 17.22 -3.15 -4.93
CA THR A 128 17.35 -4.12 -6.04
C THR A 128 16.35 -5.28 -5.89
N SER A 129 16.21 -5.83 -4.67
CA SER A 129 15.27 -6.94 -4.46
C SER A 129 13.82 -6.55 -4.62
N LEU A 130 13.44 -5.35 -4.17
CA LEU A 130 12.09 -4.82 -4.35
C LEU A 130 11.81 -4.49 -5.81
N GLN A 131 12.76 -3.89 -6.52
CA GLN A 131 12.65 -3.60 -7.96
C GLN A 131 12.46 -4.86 -8.79
N ARG A 132 13.22 -5.91 -8.47
CA ARG A 132 13.19 -7.15 -9.25
C ARG A 132 11.92 -7.96 -9.03
N HIS A 133 11.42 -8.04 -7.79
CA HIS A 133 10.38 -9.00 -7.44
C HIS A 133 9.06 -8.38 -6.99
N ALA A 134 9.09 -7.26 -6.26
CA ALA A 134 7.88 -6.68 -5.66
C ALA A 134 7.25 -5.58 -6.52
N PHE A 135 8.03 -4.63 -7.02
CA PHE A 135 7.48 -3.50 -7.77
C PHE A 135 6.75 -3.87 -9.06
N PRO A 136 7.13 -4.91 -9.81
CA PRO A 136 6.36 -5.33 -10.98
C PRO A 136 4.93 -5.76 -10.64
N ILE A 137 4.72 -6.33 -9.45
CA ILE A 137 3.43 -6.90 -9.02
C ILE A 137 2.62 -5.87 -8.22
N ILE A 138 3.22 -5.30 -7.15
CA ILE A 138 2.49 -4.45 -6.20
C ILE A 138 2.92 -2.98 -6.24
N GLY A 139 3.90 -2.60 -7.04
CA GLY A 139 4.50 -1.26 -7.01
C GLY A 139 3.51 -0.13 -7.27
N LYS A 140 2.53 -0.32 -8.15
CA LYS A 140 1.48 0.64 -8.49
C LYS A 140 0.25 0.56 -7.59
N MET A 141 0.13 -0.48 -6.78
CA MET A 141 -1.00 -0.68 -5.87
C MET A 141 -0.93 0.31 -4.71
N LYS A 142 -2.09 0.76 -4.22
CA LYS A 142 -2.15 1.51 -2.97
C LYS A 142 -1.77 0.60 -1.81
N ILE A 143 -1.05 1.15 -0.82
CA ILE A 143 -0.49 0.34 0.28
C ILE A 143 -1.58 -0.33 1.13
N LYS A 144 -2.80 0.22 1.14
CA LYS A 144 -3.95 -0.34 1.85
C LYS A 144 -4.50 -1.61 1.18
N ASP A 145 -4.33 -1.74 -0.15
CA ASP A 145 -4.96 -2.78 -0.97
C ASP A 145 -4.07 -4.04 -1.10
N ILE A 146 -2.90 -4.03 -0.45
CA ILE A 146 -1.98 -5.16 -0.50
C ILE A 146 -2.41 -6.23 0.50
N GLU A 147 -2.72 -7.42 -0.02
CA GLU A 147 -3.18 -8.58 0.73
C GLU A 147 -2.23 -9.78 0.57
N THR A 148 -2.52 -10.87 1.28
CA THR A 148 -1.70 -12.09 1.31
C THR A 148 -1.46 -12.67 -0.07
N ASP A 149 -2.47 -12.71 -0.93
CA ASP A 149 -2.34 -13.25 -2.29
C ASP A 149 -1.33 -12.49 -3.14
N HIS A 150 -1.22 -11.18 -2.94
CA HIS A 150 -0.22 -10.37 -3.63
C HIS A 150 1.21 -10.70 -3.15
N ILE A 151 1.37 -10.97 -1.85
CA ILE A 151 2.66 -11.38 -1.27
C ILE A 151 3.03 -12.78 -1.76
N LEU A 152 2.09 -13.71 -1.81
CA LEU A 152 2.31 -15.05 -2.35
C LEU A 152 2.69 -15.02 -3.83
N LYS A 153 2.05 -14.17 -4.66
CA LYS A 153 2.46 -13.97 -6.06
C LYS A 153 3.91 -13.51 -6.22
N ILE A 154 4.43 -12.75 -5.27
CA ILE A 154 5.84 -12.32 -5.26
C ILE A 154 6.76 -13.45 -4.83
N LEU A 155 6.38 -14.20 -3.80
CA LEU A 155 7.27 -15.16 -3.14
C LEU A 155 7.29 -16.53 -3.80
N ASN A 156 6.13 -17.05 -4.25
CA ASN A 156 6.03 -18.42 -4.79
C ASN A 156 7.04 -18.73 -5.91
N PRO A 157 7.28 -17.84 -6.90
CA PRO A 157 8.21 -18.14 -7.98
C PRO A 157 9.67 -18.34 -7.53
N ILE A 158 10.03 -17.79 -6.34
CA ILE A 158 11.40 -17.78 -5.83
C ILE A 158 11.55 -18.55 -4.50
N TRP A 159 10.45 -19.06 -3.94
CA TRP A 159 10.46 -19.66 -2.61
C TRP A 159 11.29 -20.93 -2.54
N GLU A 160 11.15 -21.80 -3.52
CA GLU A 160 11.87 -23.08 -3.56
C GLU A 160 13.22 -22.99 -4.28
N THR A 161 13.35 -22.06 -5.24
CA THR A 161 14.56 -21.93 -6.06
C THR A 161 15.64 -21.09 -5.41
N THR A 162 15.28 -20.01 -4.75
CA THR A 162 16.18 -19.05 -4.07
C THR A 162 15.65 -18.70 -2.68
N THR A 163 15.42 -19.70 -1.88
CA THR A 163 14.74 -19.66 -0.57
C THR A 163 15.26 -18.56 0.36
N HIS A 164 16.58 -18.42 0.51
CA HIS A 164 17.16 -17.38 1.36
C HIS A 164 16.84 -15.96 0.87
N THR A 165 16.85 -15.76 -0.46
CA THR A 165 16.49 -14.46 -1.07
C THR A 165 15.02 -14.17 -0.86
N ALA A 166 14.14 -15.15 -1.09
CA ALA A 166 12.70 -15.06 -0.88
C ALA A 166 12.37 -14.71 0.58
N PHE A 167 12.99 -15.40 1.54
CA PHE A 167 12.76 -15.14 2.96
C PHE A 167 13.24 -13.76 3.40
N ARG A 168 14.38 -13.29 2.89
CA ARG A 168 14.85 -11.92 3.13
C ARG A 168 13.93 -10.88 2.50
N LEU A 169 13.44 -11.13 1.27
CA LEU A 169 12.49 -10.25 0.60
C LEU A 169 11.17 -10.17 1.40
N ARG A 170 10.63 -11.30 1.85
CA ARG A 170 9.46 -11.34 2.73
C ARG A 170 9.65 -10.45 3.97
N GLY A 171 10.79 -10.57 4.65
CA GLY A 171 11.08 -9.74 5.83
C GLY A 171 11.18 -8.24 5.52
N ARG A 172 11.62 -7.87 4.30
CA ARG A 172 11.60 -6.47 3.83
C ARG A 172 10.18 -5.97 3.61
N LEU A 173 9.34 -6.78 2.94
CA LEU A 173 7.92 -6.48 2.74
C LEU A 173 7.18 -6.33 4.06
N GLU A 174 7.42 -7.25 4.99
CA GLU A 174 6.83 -7.22 6.34
C GLU A 174 7.14 -5.90 7.07
N ARG A 175 8.40 -5.45 7.06
CA ARG A 175 8.81 -4.20 7.73
C ARG A 175 8.19 -2.96 7.10
N ILE A 176 8.12 -2.89 5.76
CA ILE A 176 7.49 -1.78 5.04
C ILE A 176 6.00 -1.72 5.37
N LEU A 177 5.30 -2.85 5.30
CA LEU A 177 3.87 -2.93 5.56
C LEU A 177 3.54 -2.73 7.05
N ALA A 178 4.40 -3.18 7.97
CA ALA A 178 4.26 -2.89 9.39
C ALA A 178 4.32 -1.38 9.68
N ARG A 179 5.26 -0.64 9.06
CA ARG A 179 5.30 0.81 9.16
C ARG A 179 4.02 1.46 8.63
N ALA A 180 3.48 0.96 7.52
CA ALA A 180 2.24 1.48 6.97
C ALA A 180 1.06 1.27 7.92
N THR A 181 1.01 0.16 8.65
CA THR A 181 0.00 -0.11 9.69
C THR A 181 0.16 0.86 10.87
N VAL A 182 1.37 1.09 11.35
CA VAL A 182 1.66 2.05 12.43
C VAL A 182 1.23 3.47 12.04
N LEU A 183 1.47 3.86 10.79
CA LEU A 183 1.05 5.17 10.24
C LEU A 183 -0.44 5.22 9.85
N LYS A 184 -1.22 4.18 10.14
CA LYS A 184 -2.65 4.07 9.81
C LYS A 184 -2.98 4.24 8.31
N LEU A 185 -2.01 3.96 7.44
CA LEU A 185 -2.19 3.96 5.99
C LEU A 185 -2.81 2.66 5.46
N ARG A 186 -2.85 1.64 6.28
CA ARG A 186 -3.54 0.36 6.07
C ARG A 186 -4.11 -0.17 7.39
N ASN A 187 -5.14 -0.99 7.28
CA ASN A 187 -5.77 -1.68 8.40
C ASN A 187 -5.58 -3.20 8.27
N GLY A 188 -5.86 -3.91 9.37
CA GLY A 188 -5.79 -5.37 9.40
C GLY A 188 -4.37 -5.91 9.62
N MET A 189 -4.27 -7.23 9.58
CA MET A 189 -3.02 -7.96 9.80
C MET A 189 -2.01 -7.70 8.67
N ASN A 190 -0.73 -7.75 9.00
CA ASN A 190 0.33 -7.59 8.01
C ASN A 190 0.39 -8.84 7.10
N PRO A 191 0.12 -8.72 5.79
CA PRO A 191 0.06 -9.86 4.88
C PRO A 191 1.41 -10.53 4.62
N ALA A 192 2.52 -9.91 5.00
CA ALA A 192 3.86 -10.49 4.90
C ALA A 192 4.38 -11.06 6.23
N LEU A 193 3.54 -11.08 7.27
CA LEU A 193 3.89 -11.64 8.57
C LEU A 193 4.23 -13.13 8.42
N TRP A 194 5.35 -13.55 9.06
CA TRP A 194 5.75 -14.96 9.01
C TRP A 194 4.99 -15.78 10.05
N LYS A 195 5.21 -15.46 11.32
CA LYS A 195 4.70 -16.24 12.45
C LYS A 195 3.17 -16.10 12.57
N GLY A 196 2.48 -17.23 12.57
CA GLY A 196 1.01 -17.26 12.66
C GLY A 196 0.30 -16.81 11.39
N HIS A 197 1.00 -16.68 10.24
CA HIS A 197 0.39 -16.34 8.97
C HIS A 197 1.04 -17.08 7.79
N LEU A 198 2.08 -16.55 7.16
CA LEU A 198 2.68 -17.17 5.97
C LEU A 198 3.36 -18.52 6.26
N GLN A 199 3.76 -18.78 7.48
CA GLN A 199 4.29 -20.09 7.89
C GLN A 199 3.27 -21.23 7.78
N GLU A 200 1.96 -20.92 7.77
CA GLU A 200 0.90 -21.91 7.60
C GLU A 200 0.63 -22.23 6.12
N ILE A 201 1.19 -21.42 5.22
CA ILE A 201 0.98 -21.50 3.77
C ILE A 201 2.26 -21.95 3.05
N LEU A 202 3.42 -21.45 3.49
CA LEU A 202 4.72 -21.68 2.86
C LEU A 202 5.57 -22.64 3.66
N ASN A 203 6.26 -23.55 2.98
CA ASN A 203 7.21 -24.45 3.63
C ASN A 203 8.31 -23.69 4.37
N SER A 204 8.72 -24.20 5.53
CA SER A 204 9.82 -23.60 6.29
C SER A 204 11.11 -23.52 5.47
N PRO A 205 11.78 -22.35 5.39
CA PRO A 205 13.02 -22.20 4.67
C PRO A 205 14.12 -23.19 5.06
N SER A 206 14.20 -23.57 6.33
CA SER A 206 15.18 -24.55 6.83
C SER A 206 14.93 -25.96 6.32
N LYS A 207 13.68 -26.29 5.98
CA LYS A 207 13.34 -27.60 5.39
C LYS A 207 13.66 -27.65 3.89
N ILE A 208 13.47 -26.53 3.17
CA ILE A 208 13.76 -26.44 1.73
C ILE A 208 15.27 -26.35 1.48
N SER A 209 15.96 -25.49 2.23
CA SER A 209 17.39 -25.24 2.09
C SER A 209 18.07 -25.36 3.46
N PRO A 210 18.35 -26.59 3.90
CA PRO A 210 19.07 -26.80 5.15
C PRO A 210 20.48 -26.20 5.06
N VAL A 211 20.93 -25.63 6.17
CA VAL A 211 22.27 -25.05 6.26
C VAL A 211 23.29 -26.19 6.15
N LYS A 212 24.07 -26.16 5.08
CA LYS A 212 25.26 -27.02 4.96
C LYS A 212 26.48 -26.23 5.42
N HIS A 213 27.14 -26.71 6.45
CA HIS A 213 28.40 -26.11 6.87
C HIS A 213 29.48 -26.37 5.80
N HIS A 214 30.33 -25.38 5.60
CA HIS A 214 31.55 -25.58 4.78
C HIS A 214 32.44 -26.61 5.43
N LYS A 215 33.22 -27.32 4.61
CA LYS A 215 34.26 -28.16 5.14
C LYS A 215 35.26 -27.28 5.90
N ALA A 216 35.62 -27.70 7.06
CA ALA A 216 36.65 -27.08 7.89
C ALA A 216 37.78 -28.05 8.07
N LEU A 217 39.00 -27.53 8.24
CA LEU A 217 40.13 -28.31 8.67
C LEU A 217 39.85 -28.85 10.08
N ALA A 218 40.14 -30.13 10.32
CA ALA A 218 40.03 -30.68 11.66
C ALA A 218 41.07 -30.02 12.59
N TYR A 219 40.70 -29.89 13.87
CA TYR A 219 41.58 -29.20 14.81
C TYR A 219 42.93 -29.91 14.98
N GLU A 220 42.91 -31.24 14.89
CA GLU A 220 44.10 -32.13 14.98
C GLU A 220 45.09 -31.88 13.83
N ASP A 221 44.59 -31.51 12.64
CA ASP A 221 45.40 -31.25 11.44
C ASP A 221 45.98 -29.84 11.41
N LEU A 222 45.51 -28.94 12.29
CA LEU A 222 45.93 -27.54 12.30
C LEU A 222 47.44 -27.33 12.53
N PRO A 223 48.10 -28.04 13.44
CA PRO A 223 49.56 -27.87 13.65
C PRO A 223 50.38 -28.18 12.41
N ASP A 224 50.05 -29.22 11.66
CA ASP A 224 50.79 -29.58 10.45
C ASP A 224 50.47 -28.61 9.29
N PHE A 225 49.24 -28.22 9.15
CA PHE A 225 48.87 -27.15 8.22
C PHE A 225 49.64 -25.83 8.50
N MET A 226 49.80 -25.45 9.76
CA MET A 226 50.56 -24.25 10.14
C MET A 226 52.07 -24.37 9.85
N LYS A 227 52.64 -25.55 9.90
CA LYS A 227 54.02 -25.77 9.48
C LYS A 227 54.17 -25.57 7.97
N GLU A 228 53.29 -26.21 7.19
CA GLU A 228 53.30 -26.06 5.72
C GLU A 228 53.07 -24.61 5.30
N LEU A 229 52.13 -23.90 5.97
CA LEU A 229 51.81 -22.51 5.68
C LEU A 229 53.02 -21.57 5.86
N LYS A 230 53.88 -21.84 6.84
CA LYS A 230 55.11 -21.06 7.12
C LYS A 230 56.18 -21.23 6.06
N GLU A 231 56.15 -22.34 5.30
CA GLU A 231 57.11 -22.60 4.22
C GLU A 231 56.73 -21.84 2.94
N VAL A 232 55.51 -21.28 2.87
CA VAL A 232 55.00 -20.53 1.71
C VAL A 232 55.44 -19.06 1.82
N ASP A 233 56.41 -18.67 0.99
CA ASP A 233 56.85 -17.27 0.89
C ASP A 233 55.89 -16.42 0.07
N ALA A 234 54.75 -16.03 0.71
CA ALA A 234 53.72 -15.18 0.11
C ALA A 234 53.04 -14.34 1.18
N ILE A 235 52.72 -13.10 0.84
CA ILE A 235 51.94 -12.18 1.70
C ILE A 235 50.59 -12.80 2.09
N SER A 236 49.95 -13.53 1.17
CA SER A 236 48.68 -14.23 1.43
C SER A 236 48.83 -15.33 2.51
N ALA A 237 49.96 -16.01 2.57
CA ALA A 237 50.25 -17.01 3.61
C ALA A 237 50.38 -16.32 4.99
N LEU A 238 51.12 -15.22 5.08
CA LEU A 238 51.27 -14.42 6.29
C LEU A 238 49.89 -13.86 6.76
N ALA A 239 49.07 -13.37 5.83
CA ALA A 239 47.73 -12.87 6.13
C ALA A 239 46.80 -14.00 6.63
N LEU A 240 46.94 -15.23 6.09
CA LEU A 240 46.19 -16.40 6.55
C LEU A 240 46.64 -16.85 7.93
N GLU A 241 47.96 -16.92 8.17
CA GLU A 241 48.53 -17.23 9.47
C GLU A 241 48.04 -16.24 10.55
N PHE A 242 48.11 -14.93 10.24
CA PHE A 242 47.61 -13.88 11.12
C PHE A 242 46.10 -14.03 11.40
N THR A 243 45.30 -14.39 10.36
CA THR A 243 43.87 -14.64 10.50
C THR A 243 43.58 -15.80 11.44
N ILE A 244 44.33 -16.91 11.32
CA ILE A 244 44.15 -18.10 12.13
C ILE A 244 44.54 -17.83 13.58
N LEU A 245 45.71 -17.23 13.82
CA LEU A 245 46.22 -16.98 15.17
C LEU A 245 45.40 -15.98 15.96
N ASN A 246 44.81 -14.98 15.29
CA ASN A 246 44.03 -13.94 15.94
C ASN A 246 42.51 -14.12 15.79
N VAL A 247 42.06 -15.16 15.08
CA VAL A 247 40.65 -15.43 14.81
C VAL A 247 39.93 -14.21 14.17
N ASN A 248 40.66 -13.46 13.35
CA ASN A 248 40.15 -12.23 12.71
C ASN A 248 39.30 -12.55 11.49
N ARG A 249 38.39 -11.62 11.15
CA ARG A 249 37.69 -11.67 9.85
C ARG A 249 38.61 -11.19 8.74
N THR A 250 38.44 -11.70 7.53
CA THR A 250 39.25 -11.31 6.34
C THR A 250 39.30 -9.79 6.14
N SER A 251 38.18 -9.07 6.41
CA SER A 251 38.12 -7.60 6.31
C SER A 251 38.98 -6.89 7.34
N GLU A 252 39.18 -7.49 8.51
CA GLU A 252 39.97 -6.91 9.60
C GLU A 252 41.47 -7.10 9.34
N VAL A 253 41.82 -8.13 8.60
CA VAL A 253 43.20 -8.39 8.17
C VAL A 253 43.63 -7.52 6.98
N LEU A 254 42.69 -7.26 6.04
CA LEU A 254 42.98 -6.49 4.83
C LEU A 254 42.88 -4.95 5.02
N LEU A 255 42.20 -4.47 6.06
CA LEU A 255 42.04 -3.02 6.32
C LEU A 255 43.34 -2.34 6.79
N PRO A 256 44.18 -2.92 7.68
CA PRO A 256 45.45 -2.31 8.10
C PRO A 256 46.45 -2.14 6.94
N MET A 257 46.41 -3.01 5.95
CA MET A 257 47.31 -2.92 4.79
C MET A 257 47.00 -1.76 3.82
N ARG A 258 45.90 -1.01 4.06
CA ARG A 258 45.50 0.16 3.24
C ARG A 258 45.78 1.49 3.98
N ALA A 259 46.25 1.45 5.18
CA ALA A 259 46.45 2.66 6.02
C ALA A 259 47.91 3.12 6.01
N GLU A 260 48.80 2.51 5.28
CA GLU A 260 50.16 2.95 4.92
C GLU A 260 50.20 3.35 3.44
#